data_6ce1efaada3e28deb12e7183d8151d4e
#
_entry.id   6ce1efaada3e28deb12e7183d8151d4e
#
_cell.length_a   1.000
_cell.length_b   1.000
_cell.length_c   1.000
_cell.angle_alpha   90.00
_cell.angle_beta   90.00
_cell.angle_gamma   90.00
#
_symmetry.space_group_name_H-M   'P 1'
#
loop_
_entity.id
_entity.type
_entity.pdbx_description
1 polymer ?
#
loop_
_entity_poly.entity_id
_entity_poly.type
_entity_poly.pdbx_seq_one_letter_code
_entity_poly.pdbx_strand_id
1 'polypeptide(L)'
;KEKEQKEKAEKEKKEKEQKEAEEKEKKEKEQKEAEEKEKKEKEQKEAEEAKKTNEAEQAVQALEGNQVTENVAPAQTAVEQVTDPTAKANFVHRIELVQNAINVRAQQAAEASQQAQQQAQNQTISGSGYYKDINGRWHRPNGQFASKKEIANAGLAW
;
A
#
# COMPACT_ATOMS: atom_id res chain seq x y z
N LYS A 1 -44.67 22.80 -73.02
CA LYS A 1 -45.04 22.96 -71.58
C LYS A 1 -44.93 21.65 -70.81
N GLU A 2 -45.40 20.52 -71.29
CA GLU A 2 -45.28 19.22 -70.55
C GLU A 2 -43.84 18.69 -70.43
N LYS A 3 -43.01 18.89 -71.45
CA LYS A 3 -41.60 18.48 -71.46
C LYS A 3 -40.78 19.24 -70.46
N GLU A 4 -40.99 20.54 -70.28
CA GLU A 4 -40.30 21.41 -69.27
C GLU A 4 -40.72 21.04 -67.86
N GLN A 5 -41.93 20.70 -67.60
CA GLN A 5 -42.43 20.29 -66.27
C GLN A 5 -41.82 18.93 -65.83
N LYS A 6 -41.70 17.99 -66.79
CA LYS A 6 -41.00 16.70 -66.47
C LYS A 6 -39.53 16.88 -66.18
N GLU A 7 -38.84 17.69 -66.94
CA GLU A 7 -37.40 17.96 -66.76
C GLU A 7 -37.12 18.69 -65.42
N LYS A 8 -38.01 19.59 -65.03
CA LYS A 8 -37.94 20.28 -63.75
C LYS A 8 -38.19 19.36 -62.57
N ALA A 9 -39.19 18.46 -62.67
CA ALA A 9 -39.50 17.47 -61.65
C ALA A 9 -38.37 16.42 -61.48
N GLU A 10 -37.75 16.01 -62.58
CA GLU A 10 -36.61 15.07 -62.54
C GLU A 10 -35.35 15.69 -61.95
N LYS A 11 -35.13 16.98 -62.22
CA LYS A 11 -34.01 17.73 -61.61
C LYS A 11 -34.19 17.95 -60.11
N GLU A 12 -35.39 18.32 -59.67
CA GLU A 12 -35.73 18.42 -58.24
C GLU A 12 -35.61 17.08 -57.52
N LYS A 13 -36.02 16.00 -58.17
CA LYS A 13 -35.90 14.65 -57.59
C LYS A 13 -34.42 14.24 -57.43
N LYS A 14 -33.59 14.46 -58.42
CA LYS A 14 -32.13 14.20 -58.34
C LYS A 14 -31.43 15.05 -57.29
N GLU A 15 -31.79 16.30 -57.16
CA GLU A 15 -31.20 17.20 -56.16
C GLU A 15 -31.62 16.79 -54.74
N LYS A 16 -32.84 16.31 -54.54
CA LYS A 16 -33.34 15.80 -53.28
C LYS A 16 -32.65 14.50 -52.88
N GLU A 17 -32.47 13.58 -53.83
CA GLU A 17 -31.76 12.32 -53.62
C GLU A 17 -30.27 12.56 -53.30
N GLN A 18 -29.63 13.53 -53.96
CA GLN A 18 -28.22 13.91 -53.64
C GLN A 18 -28.09 14.49 -52.24
N LYS A 19 -28.98 15.42 -51.86
CA LYS A 19 -28.96 16.00 -50.49
C LYS A 19 -29.20 14.98 -49.42
N GLU A 20 -30.11 14.03 -49.65
CA GLU A 20 -30.40 12.97 -48.70
C GLU A 20 -29.25 11.96 -48.59
N ALA A 21 -28.54 11.68 -49.67
CA ALA A 21 -27.32 10.86 -49.68
C ALA A 21 -26.16 11.53 -48.96
N GLU A 22 -25.94 12.81 -49.21
CA GLU A 22 -24.89 13.61 -48.52
C GLU A 22 -25.16 13.73 -47.01
N GLU A 23 -26.43 13.95 -46.64
CA GLU A 23 -26.80 14.02 -45.21
C GLU A 23 -26.62 12.68 -44.51
N LYS A 24 -26.94 11.60 -45.21
CA LYS A 24 -26.74 10.24 -44.65
C LYS A 24 -25.26 9.89 -44.51
N GLU A 25 -24.44 10.23 -45.49
CA GLU A 25 -23.00 10.02 -45.46
C GLU A 25 -22.36 10.86 -44.34
N LYS A 26 -22.81 12.09 -44.17
CA LYS A 26 -22.32 12.97 -43.10
C LYS A 26 -22.66 12.44 -41.70
N LYS A 27 -23.89 11.95 -41.51
CA LYS A 27 -24.33 11.34 -40.25
C LYS A 27 -23.54 10.06 -39.93
N GLU A 28 -23.33 9.22 -40.95
CA GLU A 28 -22.54 7.98 -40.76
C GLU A 28 -21.06 8.28 -40.41
N LYS A 29 -20.50 9.32 -41.02
CA LYS A 29 -19.14 9.75 -40.69
C LYS A 29 -19.01 10.33 -39.27
N GLU A 30 -19.99 11.16 -38.87
CA GLU A 30 -20.03 11.70 -37.50
C GLU A 30 -20.21 10.58 -36.46
N GLN A 31 -21.04 9.57 -36.74
CA GLN A 31 -21.20 8.41 -35.86
C GLN A 31 -19.90 7.61 -35.72
N LYS A 32 -19.22 7.33 -36.83
CA LYS A 32 -17.93 6.61 -36.81
C LYS A 32 -16.85 7.37 -36.07
N GLU A 33 -16.77 8.68 -36.24
CA GLU A 33 -15.83 9.50 -35.50
C GLU A 33 -16.14 9.53 -33.99
N ALA A 34 -17.42 9.58 -33.63
CA ALA A 34 -17.85 9.53 -32.23
C ALA A 34 -17.52 8.17 -31.58
N GLU A 35 -17.82 7.08 -32.27
CA GLU A 35 -17.52 5.71 -31.80
C GLU A 35 -15.99 5.49 -31.66
N GLU A 36 -15.21 5.96 -32.63
CA GLU A 36 -13.75 5.85 -32.57
C GLU A 36 -13.16 6.67 -31.42
N LYS A 37 -13.71 7.86 -31.19
CA LYS A 37 -13.29 8.71 -30.07
C LYS A 37 -13.63 8.08 -28.73
N GLU A 38 -14.84 7.55 -28.57
CA GLU A 38 -15.28 6.86 -27.37
C GLU A 38 -14.43 5.61 -27.09
N LYS A 39 -14.13 4.84 -28.14
CA LYS A 39 -13.27 3.66 -28.03
C LYS A 39 -11.85 4.03 -27.57
N LYS A 40 -11.26 5.07 -28.17
CA LYS A 40 -9.92 5.56 -27.77
C LYS A 40 -9.90 6.06 -26.34
N GLU A 41 -10.92 6.79 -25.92
CA GLU A 41 -11.03 7.29 -24.55
C GLU A 41 -11.16 6.15 -23.53
N LYS A 42 -11.94 5.11 -23.89
CA LYS A 42 -12.09 3.91 -23.06
C LYS A 42 -10.76 3.15 -22.95
N GLU A 43 -10.07 2.93 -24.07
CA GLU A 43 -8.77 2.24 -24.08
C GLU A 43 -7.72 3.02 -23.27
N GLN A 44 -7.73 4.36 -23.32
CA GLN A 44 -6.82 5.19 -22.53
C GLN A 44 -7.12 5.08 -21.03
N LYS A 45 -8.40 5.09 -20.64
CA LYS A 45 -8.80 4.90 -19.24
C LYS A 45 -8.40 3.54 -18.71
N GLU A 46 -8.67 2.48 -19.47
CA GLU A 46 -8.28 1.11 -19.10
C GLU A 46 -6.75 0.96 -18.96
N ALA A 47 -5.99 1.57 -19.86
CA ALA A 47 -4.52 1.57 -19.80
C ALA A 47 -3.99 2.34 -18.59
N GLU A 48 -4.60 3.47 -18.25
CA GLU A 48 -4.23 4.27 -17.07
C GLU A 48 -4.57 3.51 -15.77
N GLU A 49 -5.74 2.90 -15.70
CA GLU A 49 -6.13 2.06 -14.54
C GLU A 49 -5.19 0.86 -14.36
N ALA A 50 -4.86 0.17 -15.45
CA ALA A 50 -3.91 -0.94 -15.43
C ALA A 50 -2.53 -0.48 -14.95
N LYS A 51 -2.06 0.69 -15.38
CA LYS A 51 -0.80 1.28 -14.92
C LYS A 51 -0.82 1.56 -13.42
N LYS A 52 -1.87 2.20 -12.91
CA LYS A 52 -2.02 2.50 -11.48
C LYS A 52 -2.06 1.22 -10.64
N THR A 53 -2.77 0.21 -11.11
CA THR A 53 -2.83 -1.10 -10.44
C THR A 53 -1.46 -1.77 -10.40
N ASN A 54 -0.71 -1.72 -11.50
CA ASN A 54 0.65 -2.29 -11.56
C ASN A 54 1.63 -1.54 -10.65
N GLU A 55 1.56 -0.22 -10.60
CA GLU A 55 2.36 0.60 -9.68
C GLU A 55 2.06 0.28 -8.22
N ALA A 56 0.79 0.08 -7.87
CA ALA A 56 0.37 -0.35 -6.55
C ALA A 56 0.90 -1.75 -6.21
N GLU A 57 0.82 -2.69 -7.15
CA GLU A 57 1.38 -4.04 -6.97
C GLU A 57 2.89 -4.01 -6.70
N GLN A 58 3.62 -3.23 -7.48
CA GLN A 58 5.07 -3.07 -7.29
C GLN A 58 5.41 -2.45 -5.93
N ALA A 59 4.66 -1.43 -5.49
CA ALA A 59 4.88 -0.79 -4.20
C ALA A 59 4.55 -1.73 -3.02
N VAL A 60 3.49 -2.51 -3.13
CA VAL A 60 3.12 -3.51 -2.13
C VAL A 60 4.13 -4.65 -2.09
N GLN A 61 4.60 -5.13 -3.23
CA GLN A 61 5.67 -6.14 -3.30
C GLN A 61 6.99 -5.63 -2.70
N ALA A 62 7.34 -4.37 -2.94
CA ALA A 62 8.52 -3.76 -2.34
C ALA A 62 8.39 -3.69 -0.80
N LEU A 63 7.20 -3.38 -0.29
CA LEU A 63 6.90 -3.42 1.14
C LEU A 63 7.01 -4.84 1.71
N GLU A 64 6.44 -5.83 1.03
CA GLU A 64 6.49 -7.24 1.44
C GLU A 64 7.94 -7.79 1.42
N GLY A 65 8.74 -7.38 0.46
CA GLY A 65 10.15 -7.75 0.35
C GLY A 65 11.06 -7.06 1.36
N ASN A 66 10.71 -5.85 1.79
CA ASN A 66 11.40 -5.07 2.81
C ASN A 66 10.38 -4.44 3.76
N GLN A 67 10.04 -5.18 4.79
CA GLN A 67 9.00 -4.85 5.75
C GLN A 67 9.48 -3.83 6.79
N VAL A 68 9.65 -2.59 6.35
CA VAL A 68 10.02 -1.45 7.18
C VAL A 68 8.94 -0.38 7.10
N THR A 69 8.84 0.43 8.15
CA THR A 69 7.81 1.48 8.27
C THR A 69 7.88 2.49 7.13
N GLU A 70 9.08 2.80 6.64
CA GLU A 70 9.30 3.76 5.54
C GLU A 70 8.66 3.32 4.21
N ASN A 71 8.46 2.03 4.00
CA ASN A 71 7.84 1.49 2.79
C ASN A 71 6.32 1.41 2.88
N VAL A 72 5.71 1.61 4.05
CA VAL A 72 4.26 1.56 4.25
C VAL A 72 3.56 2.74 3.56
N ALA A 73 4.02 3.95 3.80
CA ALA A 73 3.41 5.16 3.23
C ALA A 73 3.44 5.19 1.69
N PRO A 74 4.55 4.87 0.99
CA PRO A 74 4.57 4.77 -0.46
C PRO A 74 3.60 3.73 -1.01
N ALA A 75 3.47 2.57 -0.36
CA ALA A 75 2.53 1.53 -0.74
C ALA A 75 1.08 1.98 -0.56
N GLN A 76 0.73 2.61 0.53
CA GLN A 76 -0.59 3.19 0.78
C GLN A 76 -0.95 4.25 -0.26
N THR A 77 -0.04 5.16 -0.57
CA THR A 77 -0.24 6.21 -1.57
C THR A 77 -0.49 5.61 -2.96
N ALA A 78 0.26 4.60 -3.37
CA ALA A 78 0.08 3.93 -4.64
C ALA A 78 -1.27 3.19 -4.70
N VAL A 79 -1.70 2.56 -3.62
CA VAL A 79 -2.99 1.85 -3.52
C VAL A 79 -4.18 2.81 -3.54
N GLU A 80 -4.06 4.00 -3.00
CA GLU A 80 -5.10 5.04 -3.08
C GLU A 80 -5.43 5.44 -4.52
N GLN A 81 -4.49 5.33 -5.44
CA GLN A 81 -4.68 5.63 -6.87
C GLN A 81 -5.41 4.51 -7.62
N VAL A 82 -5.54 3.33 -7.04
CA VAL A 82 -6.26 2.20 -7.64
C VAL A 82 -7.76 2.46 -7.60
N THR A 83 -8.40 2.37 -8.75
CA THR A 83 -9.85 2.65 -8.90
C THR A 83 -10.72 1.41 -8.75
N ASP A 84 -10.19 0.21 -9.07
CA ASP A 84 -10.91 -1.06 -8.86
C ASP A 84 -11.05 -1.36 -7.35
N PRO A 85 -12.30 -1.44 -6.82
CA PRO A 85 -12.53 -1.66 -5.40
C PRO A 85 -12.00 -3.00 -4.91
N THR A 86 -12.07 -4.04 -5.73
CA THR A 86 -11.62 -5.40 -5.37
C THR A 86 -10.11 -5.47 -5.28
N ALA A 87 -9.39 -4.92 -6.27
CA ALA A 87 -7.94 -4.84 -6.25
C ALA A 87 -7.45 -3.96 -5.10
N LYS A 88 -8.08 -2.81 -4.88
CA LYS A 88 -7.77 -1.90 -3.77
C LYS A 88 -7.91 -2.58 -2.42
N ALA A 89 -9.00 -3.29 -2.17
CA ALA A 89 -9.23 -4.01 -0.93
C ALA A 89 -8.18 -5.10 -0.69
N ASN A 90 -7.77 -5.81 -1.75
CA ASN A 90 -6.72 -6.83 -1.68
C ASN A 90 -5.37 -6.20 -1.27
N PHE A 91 -4.98 -5.10 -1.91
CA PHE A 91 -3.74 -4.39 -1.57
C PHE A 91 -3.75 -3.83 -0.15
N VAL A 92 -4.86 -3.24 0.29
CA VAL A 92 -5.03 -2.74 1.66
C VAL A 92 -4.84 -3.88 2.66
N HIS A 93 -5.45 -5.02 2.42
CA HIS A 93 -5.29 -6.19 3.29
C HIS A 93 -3.83 -6.67 3.37
N ARG A 94 -3.13 -6.72 2.25
CA ARG A 94 -1.71 -7.10 2.20
C ARG A 94 -0.84 -6.11 2.99
N ILE A 95 -1.10 -4.82 2.87
CA ILE A 95 -0.41 -3.77 3.64
C ILE A 95 -0.68 -3.93 5.14
N GLU A 96 -1.91 -4.20 5.55
CA GLU A 96 -2.26 -4.44 6.96
C GLU A 96 -1.52 -5.64 7.55
N LEU A 97 -1.41 -6.72 6.81
CA LEU A 97 -0.64 -7.90 7.23
C LEU A 97 0.84 -7.57 7.49
N VAL A 98 1.44 -6.80 6.60
CA VAL A 98 2.83 -6.36 6.78
C VAL A 98 2.96 -5.40 7.96
N GLN A 99 2.04 -4.47 8.11
CA GLN A 99 2.05 -3.51 9.20
C GLN A 99 1.91 -4.21 10.57
N ASN A 100 1.06 -5.21 10.66
CA ASN A 100 0.96 -6.05 11.85
C ASN A 100 2.26 -6.80 12.14
N ALA A 101 2.92 -7.34 11.12
CA ALA A 101 4.21 -8.01 11.28
C ALA A 101 5.31 -7.05 11.75
N ILE A 102 5.33 -5.81 11.26
CA ILE A 102 6.24 -4.76 11.73
C ILE A 102 5.99 -4.44 13.20
N ASN A 103 4.73 -4.26 13.59
CA ASN A 103 4.35 -3.95 14.96
C ASN A 103 4.72 -5.10 15.93
N VAL A 104 4.49 -6.34 15.56
CA VAL A 104 4.86 -7.52 16.37
C VAL A 104 6.37 -7.57 16.56
N ARG A 105 7.16 -7.34 15.51
CA ARG A 105 8.63 -7.32 15.62
C ARG A 105 9.12 -6.17 16.52
N ALA A 106 8.48 -5.01 16.44
CA ALA A 106 8.81 -3.88 17.29
C ALA A 106 8.53 -4.18 18.78
N GLN A 107 7.41 -4.84 19.07
CA GLN A 107 7.09 -5.29 20.44
C GLN A 107 8.09 -6.33 20.94
N GLN A 108 8.41 -7.34 20.14
CA GLN A 108 9.39 -8.36 20.50
C GLN A 108 10.78 -7.76 20.76
N ALA A 109 11.20 -6.79 19.95
CA ALA A 109 12.46 -6.08 20.15
C ALA A 109 12.46 -5.26 21.45
N ALA A 110 11.34 -4.60 21.77
CA ALA A 110 11.18 -3.85 23.02
C ALA A 110 11.20 -4.77 24.25
N GLU A 111 10.51 -5.90 24.19
CA GLU A 111 10.50 -6.91 25.26
C GLU A 111 11.90 -7.53 25.45
N ALA A 112 12.59 -7.86 24.37
CA ALA A 112 13.97 -8.36 24.44
C ALA A 112 14.93 -7.34 25.06
N SER A 113 14.78 -6.05 24.71
CA SER A 113 15.57 -4.98 25.32
C SER A 113 15.29 -4.83 26.81
N GLN A 114 14.04 -4.93 27.24
CA GLN A 114 13.66 -4.88 28.66
C GLN A 114 14.25 -6.07 29.42
N GLN A 115 14.13 -7.28 28.86
CA GLN A 115 14.72 -8.49 29.46
C GLN A 115 16.23 -8.39 29.58
N ALA A 116 16.91 -7.88 28.55
CA ALA A 116 18.36 -7.68 28.60
C ALA A 116 18.77 -6.66 29.66
N GLN A 117 18.03 -5.57 29.83
CA GLN A 117 18.25 -4.59 30.89
C GLN A 117 18.03 -5.18 32.29
N GLN A 118 16.98 -5.98 32.47
CA GLN A 118 16.71 -6.67 33.72
C GLN A 118 17.82 -7.67 34.07
N GLN A 119 18.28 -8.44 33.08
CA GLN A 119 19.40 -9.37 33.27
C GLN A 119 20.69 -8.62 33.60
N ALA A 120 20.99 -7.49 32.96
CA ALA A 120 22.16 -6.68 33.25
C ALA A 120 22.09 -6.09 34.67
N GLN A 121 20.92 -5.67 35.15
CA GLN A 121 20.70 -5.22 36.52
C GLN A 121 20.84 -6.34 37.55
N ASN A 122 20.39 -7.55 37.21
CA ASN A 122 20.53 -8.73 38.05
C ASN A 122 21.96 -9.25 38.11
N GLN A 123 22.81 -8.89 37.15
CA GLN A 123 24.21 -9.32 37.07
C GLN A 123 25.20 -8.25 37.59
N THR A 124 24.80 -7.41 38.51
CA THR A 124 25.80 -6.60 39.22
C THR A 124 26.62 -7.50 40.16
N ILE A 125 27.49 -8.30 39.53
CA ILE A 125 28.35 -9.24 40.21
C ILE A 125 29.55 -8.43 40.74
N SER A 126 29.67 -8.36 42.04
CA SER A 126 30.93 -7.96 42.68
C SER A 126 31.96 -9.10 42.56
N GLY A 127 33.23 -8.80 42.66
CA GLY A 127 34.31 -9.79 42.63
C GLY A 127 34.22 -10.92 43.68
N SER A 128 33.30 -10.83 44.63
CA SER A 128 32.98 -11.85 45.65
C SER A 128 31.84 -12.79 45.26
N GLY A 129 31.24 -12.63 44.06
CA GLY A 129 30.13 -13.46 43.57
C GLY A 129 28.75 -13.05 44.05
N TYR A 130 28.63 -12.05 44.90
CA TYR A 130 27.35 -11.49 45.31
C TYR A 130 26.76 -10.66 44.18
N TYR A 131 25.45 -10.71 44.00
CA TYR A 131 24.76 -9.91 42.98
C TYR A 131 23.47 -9.28 43.54
N LYS A 132 23.09 -8.14 42.99
CA LYS A 132 21.81 -7.48 43.27
C LYS A 132 20.73 -7.92 42.27
N ASP A 133 19.54 -8.24 42.78
CA ASP A 133 18.36 -8.47 41.95
C ASP A 133 17.74 -7.13 41.48
N ILE A 134 16.72 -7.23 40.66
CA ILE A 134 15.96 -6.10 40.12
C ILE A 134 15.34 -5.22 41.23
N ASN A 135 15.08 -5.81 42.42
CA ASN A 135 14.49 -5.12 43.56
C ASN A 135 15.57 -4.49 44.48
N GLY A 136 16.82 -4.56 44.05
CA GLY A 136 17.96 -4.03 44.81
C GLY A 136 18.39 -4.90 45.99
N ARG A 137 17.94 -6.17 46.03
CA ARG A 137 18.32 -7.11 47.12
C ARG A 137 19.57 -7.87 46.75
N TRP A 138 20.43 -8.01 47.69
CA TRP A 138 21.65 -8.78 47.51
C TRP A 138 21.43 -10.27 47.66
N HIS A 139 22.03 -11.03 46.78
CA HIS A 139 22.03 -12.48 46.73
C HIS A 139 23.45 -13.05 46.79
N ARG A 140 23.55 -14.24 47.39
CA ARG A 140 24.77 -15.05 47.32
C ARG A 140 24.91 -15.68 45.92
N PRO A 141 26.10 -16.17 45.58
CA PRO A 141 26.33 -16.89 44.31
C PRO A 141 25.41 -18.08 44.10
N ASN A 142 24.89 -18.69 45.19
CA ASN A 142 23.94 -19.81 45.16
C ASN A 142 22.47 -19.40 44.99
N GLY A 143 22.17 -18.10 44.85
CA GLY A 143 20.82 -17.57 44.68
C GLY A 143 20.07 -17.24 45.95
N GLN A 144 20.62 -17.54 47.12
CA GLN A 144 20.00 -17.20 48.42
C GLN A 144 20.18 -15.74 48.74
N PHE A 145 19.29 -15.15 49.53
CA PHE A 145 19.45 -13.76 50.00
C PHE A 145 20.69 -13.60 50.89
N ALA A 146 21.45 -12.57 50.63
CA ALA A 146 22.56 -12.18 51.47
C ALA A 146 22.14 -11.17 52.55
N SER A 147 22.68 -11.30 53.75
CA SER A 147 22.42 -10.33 54.81
C SER A 147 23.25 -9.03 54.63
N LYS A 148 22.76 -7.96 55.23
CA LYS A 148 23.47 -6.67 55.24
C LYS A 148 24.88 -6.76 55.79
N LYS A 149 25.05 -7.53 56.87
CA LYS A 149 26.34 -7.80 57.51
C LYS A 149 27.30 -8.55 56.57
N GLU A 150 26.78 -9.51 55.85
CA GLU A 150 27.51 -10.33 54.90
C GLU A 150 28.03 -9.47 53.71
N ILE A 151 27.19 -8.58 53.20
CA ILE A 151 27.55 -7.64 52.15
C ILE A 151 28.57 -6.63 52.60
N ALA A 152 28.43 -6.09 53.80
CA ALA A 152 29.41 -5.18 54.40
C ALA A 152 30.79 -5.86 54.63
N ASN A 153 30.79 -7.12 55.07
CA ASN A 153 32.01 -7.91 55.23
C ASN A 153 32.72 -8.22 53.91
N ALA A 154 31.95 -8.27 52.82
CA ALA A 154 32.49 -8.44 51.48
C ALA A 154 33.05 -7.13 50.87
N GLY A 155 32.97 -6.04 51.61
CA GLY A 155 33.43 -4.71 51.12
C GLY A 155 32.47 -4.04 50.14
N LEU A 156 31.21 -4.46 50.11
CA LEU A 156 30.20 -3.95 49.20
C LEU A 156 29.27 -2.96 49.92
N ALA A 157 28.75 -2.02 49.15
CA ALA A 157 27.76 -1.07 49.63
C ALA A 157 26.35 -1.72 49.56
N TRP A 158 25.59 -1.60 50.64
CA TRP A 158 24.21 -2.10 50.72
C TRP A 158 23.24 -1.29 49.88
#